data_1abc1c604a1111253aea7334a1aa0a93
#
_entry.id   1abc1c604a1111253aea7334a1aa0a93
#
_cell.length_a   1.000
_cell.length_b   1.000
_cell.length_c   1.000
_cell.angle_alpha   90.00
_cell.angle_beta   90.00
_cell.angle_gamma   90.00
#
_symmetry.space_group_name_H-M   'P 1'
#
loop_
_entity.id
_entity.type
_entity.pdbx_description
1 polymer ?
#
loop_
_entity_poly.entity_id
_entity_poly.type
_entity_poly.pdbx_seq_one_letter_code
_entity_poly.pdbx_strand_id
1 'polypeptide(L)'
;DAPLIIDEIVMKIDSFKKIFEILNETQRDIITIGEKEIVEFGTLYSLSAVNSIAPHYRDITDPDHLFGFVFDCHLTLQMRDKLLLFKSNLATPKRIFLTRKSTKKRHYNESEVWGVLKEYGFEVVAPETYTFCEQMALFNNADYIVGGSGAAFTNLLFCHSGCKVICFRSIRNYSPIFSTIANIV
;
A
#
# COMPACT_ATOMS: atom_id res chain seq x y z
N ASP A 1 0.05 20.76 22.45
CA ASP A 1 0.09 19.58 21.58
C ASP A 1 -1.28 18.90 21.63
N ALA A 2 -2.08 19.12 20.57
CA ALA A 2 -3.40 18.49 20.49
C ALA A 2 -3.25 16.99 20.16
N PRO A 3 -4.09 16.09 20.73
CA PRO A 3 -4.06 14.67 20.41
C PRO A 3 -4.43 14.42 18.94
N LEU A 4 -4.03 13.27 18.42
CA LEU A 4 -4.47 12.77 17.12
C LEU A 4 -5.80 12.03 17.29
N ILE A 5 -6.77 12.33 16.46
CA ILE A 5 -8.08 11.68 16.47
C ILE A 5 -8.15 10.73 15.28
N ILE A 6 -8.38 9.46 15.54
CA ILE A 6 -8.31 8.40 14.54
C ILE A 6 -9.51 7.46 14.70
N ASP A 7 -10.07 7.00 13.60
CA ASP A 7 -11.10 5.95 13.62
C ASP A 7 -10.51 4.65 14.21
N GLU A 8 -11.22 4.05 15.17
CA GLU A 8 -10.82 2.82 15.84
C GLU A 8 -10.51 1.67 14.85
N ILE A 9 -11.25 1.59 13.74
CA ILE A 9 -11.05 0.55 12.73
C ILE A 9 -9.66 0.62 12.09
N VAL A 10 -9.10 1.81 11.96
CA VAL A 10 -7.75 2.02 11.41
C VAL A 10 -6.71 1.43 12.35
N MET A 11 -6.91 1.58 13.66
CA MET A 11 -5.98 1.08 14.68
C MET A 11 -6.08 -0.45 14.90
N LYS A 12 -7.11 -1.10 14.35
CA LYS A 12 -7.23 -2.57 14.32
C LYS A 12 -6.43 -3.22 13.19
N ILE A 13 -5.88 -2.42 12.28
CA ILE A 13 -5.07 -2.89 11.16
C ILE A 13 -3.59 -2.72 11.55
N ASP A 14 -2.86 -3.82 11.74
CA ASP A 14 -1.49 -3.83 12.25
C ASP A 14 -0.53 -2.92 11.47
N SER A 15 -0.65 -2.89 10.13
CA SER A 15 0.18 -2.01 9.30
C SER A 15 -0.09 -0.53 9.57
N PHE A 16 -1.35 -0.12 9.70
CA PHE A 16 -1.68 1.26 10.02
C PHE A 16 -1.24 1.65 11.42
N LYS A 17 -1.49 0.77 12.41
CA LYS A 17 -0.99 0.98 13.76
C LYS A 17 0.53 1.22 13.75
N LYS A 18 1.28 0.37 13.03
CA LYS A 18 2.73 0.50 12.93
C LYS A 18 3.17 1.78 12.23
N ILE A 19 2.46 2.19 11.18
CA ILE A 19 2.70 3.48 10.50
C ILE A 19 2.52 4.65 11.47
N PHE A 20 1.43 4.67 12.25
CA PHE A 20 1.21 5.72 13.24
C PHE A 20 2.28 5.74 14.33
N GLU A 21 2.68 4.58 14.84
CA GLU A 21 3.78 4.47 15.81
C GLU A 21 5.08 5.09 15.29
N ILE A 22 5.42 4.83 14.02
CA ILE A 22 6.66 5.34 13.41
C ILE A 22 6.56 6.84 13.11
N LEU A 23 5.41 7.31 12.61
CA LEU A 23 5.25 8.70 12.17
C LEU A 23 4.87 9.67 13.29
N ASN A 24 4.39 9.19 14.43
CA ASN A 24 4.06 10.01 15.59
C ASN A 24 5.31 10.38 16.42
N GLU A 25 6.27 11.04 15.79
CA GLU A 25 7.56 11.41 16.38
C GLU A 25 7.44 12.28 17.63
N THR A 26 6.41 13.09 17.69
CA THR A 26 6.14 13.99 18.83
C THR A 26 5.40 13.28 19.97
N GLN A 27 5.16 11.98 19.84
CA GLN A 27 4.47 11.14 20.84
C GLN A 27 3.14 11.75 21.29
N ARG A 28 2.38 12.31 20.34
CA ARG A 28 1.04 12.86 20.61
C ARG A 28 0.11 11.72 21.03
N ASP A 29 -0.74 11.99 21.98
CA ASP A 29 -1.79 11.07 22.37
C ASP A 29 -2.69 10.72 21.18
N ILE A 30 -3.12 9.47 21.09
CA ILE A 30 -4.05 9.01 20.06
C ILE A 30 -5.38 8.74 20.74
N ILE A 31 -6.40 9.48 20.33
CA ILE A 31 -7.79 9.24 20.72
C ILE A 31 -8.47 8.48 19.59
N THR A 32 -8.99 7.31 19.87
CA THR A 32 -9.76 6.52 18.91
C THR A 32 -11.25 6.78 19.09
N ILE A 33 -11.96 6.91 17.97
CA ILE A 33 -13.42 7.02 17.94
C ILE A 33 -13.97 5.76 17.32
N GLY A 34 -14.88 5.08 18.07
CA GLY A 34 -15.55 3.86 17.62
C GLY A 34 -16.69 4.14 16.65
N GLU A 35 -17.10 3.08 15.93
CA GLU A 35 -18.29 3.14 15.08
C GLU A 35 -19.52 3.53 15.90
N LYS A 36 -20.27 4.53 15.46
CA LYS A 36 -21.48 5.08 16.13
C LYS A 36 -21.21 5.90 17.39
N GLU A 37 -19.97 6.19 17.73
CA GLU A 37 -19.65 7.18 18.76
C GLU A 37 -19.80 8.60 18.19
N ILE A 38 -20.37 9.47 19.02
CA ILE A 38 -20.45 10.91 18.74
C ILE A 38 -19.60 11.60 19.79
N VAL A 39 -18.61 12.35 19.33
CA VAL A 39 -17.69 13.08 20.20
C VAL A 39 -17.78 14.57 19.89
N GLU A 40 -17.95 15.38 20.93
CA GLU A 40 -17.97 16.84 20.81
C GLU A 40 -16.58 17.40 21.14
N PHE A 41 -16.10 18.31 20.30
CA PHE A 41 -14.82 19.00 20.46
C PHE A 41 -15.06 20.50 20.59
N GLY A 42 -14.41 21.11 21.55
CA GLY A 42 -14.38 22.58 21.65
C GLY A 42 -13.65 23.22 20.48
N THR A 43 -12.57 22.59 20.02
CA THR A 43 -11.81 23.01 18.83
C THR A 43 -11.29 21.78 18.12
N LEU A 44 -11.52 21.70 16.81
CA LEU A 44 -11.03 20.62 15.95
C LEU A 44 -10.17 21.22 14.82
N TYR A 45 -8.93 20.75 14.70
CA TYR A 45 -8.07 21.05 13.57
C TYR A 45 -8.15 19.90 12.56
N SER A 46 -8.50 20.20 11.33
CA SER A 46 -8.44 19.24 10.24
C SER A 46 -7.42 19.68 9.21
N LEU A 47 -6.69 18.71 8.66
CA LEU A 47 -5.78 18.94 7.55
C LEU A 47 -6.48 18.51 6.26
N SER A 48 -6.30 19.28 5.20
CA SER A 48 -6.71 18.84 3.87
C SER A 48 -5.90 17.61 3.47
N ALA A 49 -6.55 16.66 2.80
CA ALA A 49 -5.85 15.49 2.27
C ALA A 49 -4.83 15.93 1.21
N VAL A 50 -3.56 15.62 1.44
CA VAL A 50 -2.47 15.87 0.47
C VAL A 50 -2.46 14.82 -0.65
N ASN A 51 -3.07 13.67 -0.39
CA ASN A 51 -3.27 12.60 -1.35
C ASN A 51 -4.76 12.34 -1.49
N SER A 52 -5.26 12.26 -2.70
CA SER A 52 -6.66 12.02 -2.99
C SER A 52 -6.82 10.83 -3.92
N ILE A 53 -7.75 9.95 -3.57
CA ILE A 53 -8.17 8.84 -4.41
C ILE A 53 -9.65 9.07 -4.71
N ALA A 54 -9.98 9.33 -5.96
CA ALA A 54 -11.39 9.49 -6.34
C ALA A 54 -12.16 8.19 -6.09
N PRO A 55 -13.26 8.24 -5.33
CA PRO A 55 -13.95 7.04 -4.87
C PRO A 55 -14.72 6.28 -5.96
N HIS A 56 -14.92 6.86 -7.15
CA HIS A 56 -15.82 6.31 -8.17
C HIS A 56 -15.20 6.28 -9.56
N TYR A 57 -14.50 5.18 -9.85
CA TYR A 57 -14.07 4.81 -11.20
C TYR A 57 -15.09 3.90 -11.87
N ARG A 58 -16.26 4.39 -12.21
CA ARG A 58 -17.23 3.59 -12.98
C ARG A 58 -17.35 3.99 -14.44
N ASP A 59 -16.87 5.16 -14.79
CA ASP A 59 -16.95 5.64 -16.18
C ASP A 59 -15.57 6.03 -16.70
N ILE A 60 -15.01 5.17 -17.56
CA ILE A 60 -13.70 5.36 -18.19
C ILE A 60 -13.77 6.35 -19.37
N THR A 61 -14.96 6.82 -19.71
CA THR A 61 -15.17 7.73 -20.85
C THR A 61 -14.98 9.19 -20.47
N ASP A 62 -14.96 9.51 -19.17
CA ASP A 62 -14.74 10.86 -18.67
C ASP A 62 -13.24 11.11 -18.40
N PRO A 63 -12.57 11.98 -19.19
CA PRO A 63 -11.18 12.34 -18.99
C PRO A 63 -10.87 12.88 -17.59
N ASP A 64 -11.82 13.55 -16.93
CA ASP A 64 -11.63 14.12 -15.60
C ASP A 64 -11.56 13.03 -14.53
N HIS A 65 -12.11 11.85 -14.78
CA HIS A 65 -11.96 10.69 -13.90
C HIS A 65 -10.57 10.02 -13.98
N LEU A 66 -9.77 10.32 -14.99
CA LEU A 66 -8.39 9.81 -15.11
C LEU A 66 -7.43 10.51 -14.13
N PHE A 67 -7.77 11.69 -13.64
CA PHE A 67 -6.96 12.47 -12.71
C PHE A 67 -7.28 12.23 -11.23
N GLY A 68 -8.08 11.22 -10.92
CA GLY A 68 -8.58 10.94 -9.57
C GLY A 68 -7.57 10.45 -8.54
N PHE A 69 -6.28 10.31 -8.91
CA PHE A 69 -5.20 9.96 -7.98
C PHE A 69 -4.18 11.09 -7.95
N VAL A 70 -4.32 11.94 -6.95
CA VAL A 70 -3.35 13.00 -6.68
C VAL A 70 -2.50 12.57 -5.50
N PHE A 71 -1.20 12.45 -5.72
CA PHE A 71 -0.22 12.21 -4.67
C PHE A 71 0.71 13.42 -4.60
N ASP A 72 0.91 13.96 -3.41
CA ASP A 72 2.05 14.83 -3.17
C ASP A 72 3.31 13.96 -3.14
N CYS A 73 4.08 14.00 -4.24
CA CYS A 73 5.25 13.17 -4.40
C CYS A 73 6.30 13.44 -3.29
N HIS A 74 6.48 14.72 -2.92
CA HIS A 74 7.48 15.09 -1.92
C HIS A 74 7.14 14.54 -0.54
N LEU A 75 5.92 14.79 -0.07
CA LEU A 75 5.46 14.25 1.22
C LEU A 75 5.39 12.73 1.23
N THR A 76 4.97 12.13 0.12
CA THR A 76 4.92 10.67 -0.03
C THR A 76 6.32 10.04 0.09
N LEU A 77 7.33 10.63 -0.56
CA LEU A 77 8.71 10.18 -0.47
C LEU A 77 9.31 10.42 0.92
N GLN A 78 9.04 11.56 1.55
CA GLN A 78 9.48 11.81 2.93
C GLN A 78 8.90 10.76 3.90
N MET A 79 7.61 10.45 3.78
CA MET A 79 6.97 9.41 4.59
C MET A 79 7.60 8.04 4.32
N ARG A 80 7.79 7.69 3.05
CA ARG A 80 8.46 6.44 2.64
C ARG A 80 9.84 6.30 3.27
N ASP A 81 10.67 7.34 3.17
CA ASP A 81 12.04 7.30 3.64
C ASP A 81 12.10 7.14 5.17
N LYS A 82 11.21 7.81 5.91
CA LYS A 82 11.05 7.59 7.34
C LYS A 82 10.65 6.15 7.68
N LEU A 83 9.67 5.61 6.97
CA LEU A 83 9.21 4.24 7.20
C LEU A 83 10.30 3.21 6.90
N LEU A 84 11.08 3.41 5.84
CA LEU A 84 12.17 2.50 5.44
C LEU A 84 13.30 2.40 6.48
N LEU A 85 13.46 3.36 7.38
CA LEU A 85 14.39 3.25 8.50
C LEU A 85 14.03 2.10 9.47
N PHE A 86 12.77 1.69 9.47
CA PHE A 86 12.24 0.63 10.34
C PHE A 86 12.00 -0.70 9.60
N LYS A 87 12.43 -0.80 8.34
CA LYS A 87 12.33 -2.07 7.60
C LYS A 87 13.10 -3.17 8.31
N SER A 88 12.59 -4.39 8.23
CA SER A 88 13.28 -5.57 8.76
C SER A 88 14.59 -5.85 8.00
N ASN A 89 15.54 -6.48 8.68
CA ASN A 89 16.75 -7.01 8.07
C ASN A 89 16.59 -8.44 7.51
N LEU A 90 15.33 -8.86 7.32
CA LEU A 90 15.01 -10.17 6.77
C LEU A 90 15.65 -10.33 5.37
N ALA A 91 16.31 -11.46 5.16
CA ALA A 91 16.74 -11.86 3.83
C ALA A 91 15.51 -12.22 3.00
N THR A 92 15.32 -11.56 1.88
CA THR A 92 14.13 -11.69 1.02
C THR A 92 14.55 -12.01 -0.41
N PRO A 93 13.69 -12.73 -1.16
CA PRO A 93 13.97 -13.05 -2.54
C PRO A 93 14.01 -11.78 -3.42
N LYS A 94 14.86 -11.81 -4.45
CA LYS A 94 14.99 -10.74 -5.45
C LYS A 94 13.89 -10.76 -6.51
N ARG A 95 13.24 -11.89 -6.71
CA ARG A 95 12.17 -12.09 -7.69
C ARG A 95 10.97 -12.66 -6.99
N ILE A 96 9.93 -11.86 -6.83
CA ILE A 96 8.75 -12.24 -6.05
C ILE A 96 7.51 -12.35 -6.93
N PHE A 97 6.78 -13.43 -6.72
CA PHE A 97 5.46 -13.64 -7.28
C PHE A 97 4.42 -13.52 -6.16
N LEU A 98 3.62 -12.45 -6.22
CA LEU A 98 2.60 -12.16 -5.23
C LEU A 98 1.39 -13.07 -5.45
N THR A 99 1.21 -14.06 -4.57
CA THR A 99 0.06 -14.96 -4.59
C THR A 99 -1.17 -14.33 -3.95
N ARG A 100 -2.35 -14.83 -4.35
CA ARG A 100 -3.64 -14.45 -3.79
C ARG A 100 -4.40 -15.61 -3.15
N LYS A 101 -3.72 -16.63 -2.70
CA LYS A 101 -4.34 -17.86 -2.15
C LYS A 101 -5.35 -17.59 -1.04
N SER A 102 -5.18 -16.51 -0.29
CA SER A 102 -6.07 -16.14 0.83
C SER A 102 -7.36 -15.45 0.42
N THR A 103 -7.48 -14.97 -0.83
CA THR A 103 -8.66 -14.21 -1.27
C THR A 103 -9.45 -14.95 -2.34
N LYS A 104 -10.70 -15.28 -2.03
CA LYS A 104 -11.65 -15.90 -2.97
C LYS A 104 -12.14 -14.96 -4.09
N LYS A 105 -11.71 -13.70 -4.09
CA LYS A 105 -12.13 -12.69 -5.06
C LYS A 105 -11.08 -12.50 -6.15
N ARG A 106 -11.50 -12.47 -7.41
CA ARG A 106 -10.67 -12.21 -8.61
C ARG A 106 -9.69 -13.33 -8.94
N HIS A 107 -10.22 -14.53 -9.22
CA HIS A 107 -9.44 -15.66 -9.72
C HIS A 107 -8.85 -15.37 -11.10
N TYR A 108 -7.64 -15.81 -11.32
CA TYR A 108 -6.98 -15.94 -12.62
C TYR A 108 -6.19 -17.25 -12.63
N ASN A 109 -5.61 -17.62 -13.75
CA ASN A 109 -4.83 -18.86 -13.92
C ASN A 109 -3.46 -18.80 -13.20
N GLU A 110 -3.48 -18.52 -11.89
CA GLU A 110 -2.29 -18.31 -11.06
C GLU A 110 -1.30 -19.47 -11.11
N SER A 111 -1.81 -20.72 -11.17
CA SER A 111 -0.98 -21.93 -11.24
C SER A 111 -0.19 -22.04 -12.54
N GLU A 112 -0.78 -21.64 -13.66
CA GLU A 112 -0.09 -21.63 -14.96
C GLU A 112 0.98 -20.55 -15.00
N VAL A 113 0.65 -19.34 -14.51
CA VAL A 113 1.60 -18.25 -14.37
C VAL A 113 2.77 -18.64 -13.49
N TRP A 114 2.49 -19.28 -12.35
CA TRP A 114 3.53 -19.81 -11.47
C TRP A 114 4.39 -20.86 -12.16
N GLY A 115 3.77 -21.76 -12.95
CA GLY A 115 4.49 -22.77 -13.73
C GLY A 115 5.59 -22.19 -14.60
N VAL A 116 5.37 -21.01 -15.15
CA VAL A 116 6.38 -20.26 -15.94
C VAL A 116 7.38 -19.55 -15.04
N LEU A 117 6.90 -18.77 -14.06
CA LEU A 117 7.76 -17.86 -13.27
C LEU A 117 8.80 -18.60 -12.43
N LYS A 118 8.50 -19.79 -11.93
CA LYS A 118 9.45 -20.62 -11.16
C LYS A 118 10.74 -20.94 -11.93
N GLU A 119 10.65 -21.10 -13.26
CA GLU A 119 11.80 -21.37 -14.12
C GLU A 119 12.74 -20.15 -14.25
N TYR A 120 12.23 -18.96 -13.95
CA TYR A 120 12.99 -17.73 -13.92
C TYR A 120 13.45 -17.33 -12.52
N GLY A 121 13.36 -18.25 -11.54
CA GLY A 121 13.85 -18.03 -10.18
C GLY A 121 12.98 -17.10 -9.34
N PHE A 122 11.67 -17.00 -9.67
CA PHE A 122 10.73 -16.30 -8.79
C PHE A 122 10.37 -17.18 -7.59
N GLU A 123 10.08 -16.53 -6.47
CA GLU A 123 9.54 -17.18 -5.27
C GLU A 123 8.13 -16.68 -4.98
N VAL A 124 7.27 -17.61 -4.54
CA VAL A 124 5.88 -17.29 -4.18
C VAL A 124 5.85 -16.59 -2.84
N VAL A 125 5.22 -15.42 -2.80
CA VAL A 125 5.08 -14.61 -1.59
C VAL A 125 3.61 -14.28 -1.35
N ALA A 126 3.15 -14.50 -0.12
CA ALA A 126 1.87 -14.05 0.40
C ALA A 126 2.11 -12.90 1.39
N PRO A 127 2.02 -11.63 0.97
CA PRO A 127 2.43 -10.50 1.81
C PRO A 127 1.71 -10.44 3.15
N GLU A 128 0.49 -10.92 3.22
CA GLU A 128 -0.31 -10.98 4.45
C GLU A 128 0.28 -11.87 5.55
N THR A 129 1.27 -12.72 5.23
CA THR A 129 1.97 -13.55 6.22
C THR A 129 3.18 -12.86 6.84
N TYR A 130 3.50 -11.66 6.38
CA TYR A 130 4.63 -10.85 6.83
C TYR A 130 4.15 -9.67 7.66
N THR A 131 4.90 -9.29 8.68
CA THR A 131 4.69 -8.02 9.39
C THR A 131 4.90 -6.83 8.44
N PHE A 132 4.42 -5.66 8.80
CA PHE A 132 4.59 -4.46 7.97
C PHE A 132 6.07 -4.14 7.69
N CYS A 133 6.93 -4.27 8.70
CA CYS A 133 8.37 -4.02 8.55
C CYS A 133 9.06 -5.06 7.63
N GLU A 134 8.60 -6.30 7.63
CA GLU A 134 9.06 -7.33 6.72
C GLU A 134 8.53 -7.11 5.30
N GLN A 135 7.29 -6.67 5.15
CA GLN A 135 6.75 -6.29 3.83
C GLN A 135 7.58 -5.14 3.23
N MET A 136 7.95 -4.12 4.02
CA MET A 136 8.85 -3.06 3.55
C MET A 136 10.19 -3.62 3.05
N ALA A 137 10.80 -4.54 3.80
CA ALA A 137 12.07 -5.18 3.40
C ALA A 137 11.89 -6.00 2.11
N LEU A 138 10.81 -6.78 2.03
CA LEU A 138 10.49 -7.62 0.88
C LEU A 138 10.41 -6.80 -0.42
N PHE A 139 9.64 -5.70 -0.41
CA PHE A 139 9.47 -4.86 -1.59
C PHE A 139 10.71 -4.00 -1.86
N ASN A 140 11.40 -3.52 -0.83
CA ASN A 140 12.61 -2.72 -0.99
C ASN A 140 13.78 -3.51 -1.61
N ASN A 141 13.86 -4.79 -1.34
CA ASN A 141 14.95 -5.65 -1.82
C ASN A 141 14.63 -6.33 -3.17
N ALA A 142 13.37 -6.33 -3.61
CA ALA A 142 12.95 -7.02 -4.83
C ALA A 142 13.42 -6.28 -6.09
N ASP A 143 14.02 -7.00 -7.03
CA ASP A 143 14.38 -6.51 -8.35
C ASP A 143 13.23 -6.73 -9.36
N TYR A 144 12.39 -7.76 -9.12
CA TYR A 144 11.25 -8.11 -9.97
C TYR A 144 10.04 -8.49 -9.12
N ILE A 145 8.90 -7.90 -9.44
CA ILE A 145 7.62 -8.17 -8.78
C ILE A 145 6.57 -8.51 -9.82
N VAL A 146 5.92 -9.66 -9.67
CA VAL A 146 4.84 -10.10 -10.55
C VAL A 146 3.64 -10.51 -9.70
N GLY A 147 2.43 -10.16 -10.11
CA GLY A 147 1.22 -10.61 -9.41
C GLY A 147 -0.08 -10.02 -9.91
N GLY A 148 -1.19 -10.49 -9.37
CA GLY A 148 -2.52 -9.96 -9.64
C GLY A 148 -2.80 -8.66 -8.88
N SER A 149 -3.38 -7.68 -9.56
CA SER A 149 -3.74 -6.37 -9.00
C SER A 149 -4.48 -6.47 -7.67
N GLY A 150 -3.99 -5.86 -6.62
CA GLY A 150 -4.57 -5.87 -5.27
C GLY A 150 -3.82 -5.00 -4.28
N ALA A 151 -4.33 -4.93 -3.04
CA ALA A 151 -3.78 -4.06 -2.00
C ALA A 151 -2.28 -4.26 -1.75
N ALA A 152 -1.75 -5.46 -1.94
CA ALA A 152 -0.31 -5.73 -1.81
C ALA A 152 0.56 -4.81 -2.70
N PHE A 153 0.03 -4.37 -3.85
CA PHE A 153 0.75 -3.46 -4.75
C PHE A 153 0.89 -2.03 -4.20
N THR A 154 0.23 -1.66 -3.12
CA THR A 154 0.52 -0.37 -2.44
C THR A 154 1.93 -0.35 -1.86
N ASN A 155 2.49 -1.52 -1.54
CA ASN A 155 3.87 -1.67 -1.09
C ASN A 155 4.92 -1.34 -2.16
N LEU A 156 4.53 -1.12 -3.43
CA LEU A 156 5.43 -0.57 -4.46
C LEU A 156 6.08 0.73 -4.02
N LEU A 157 5.44 1.46 -3.12
CA LEU A 157 6.01 2.66 -2.50
C LEU A 157 7.39 2.38 -1.89
N PHE A 158 7.64 1.18 -1.40
CA PHE A 158 8.89 0.79 -0.75
C PHE A 158 9.95 0.23 -1.71
N CYS A 159 9.64 0.05 -2.99
CA CYS A 159 10.59 -0.45 -3.96
C CYS A 159 11.78 0.50 -4.13
N HIS A 160 12.93 -0.08 -4.49
CA HIS A 160 14.06 0.72 -4.95
C HIS A 160 13.84 1.15 -6.41
N SER A 161 14.49 2.23 -6.80
CA SER A 161 14.52 2.69 -8.19
C SER A 161 15.08 1.59 -9.10
N GLY A 162 14.36 1.28 -10.17
CA GLY A 162 14.73 0.23 -11.12
C GLY A 162 14.10 -1.15 -10.87
N CYS A 163 13.34 -1.34 -9.80
CA CYS A 163 12.51 -2.53 -9.63
C CYS A 163 11.52 -2.66 -10.79
N LYS A 164 11.43 -3.86 -11.38
CA LYS A 164 10.54 -4.12 -12.52
C LYS A 164 9.27 -4.81 -12.06
N VAL A 165 8.13 -4.28 -12.45
CA VAL A 165 6.82 -4.71 -11.94
C VAL A 165 5.89 -5.13 -13.07
N ILE A 166 5.29 -6.30 -12.94
CA ILE A 166 4.18 -6.76 -13.78
C ILE A 166 2.95 -6.96 -12.90
N CYS A 167 1.93 -6.13 -13.11
CA CYS A 167 0.67 -6.20 -12.40
C CYS A 167 -0.44 -6.69 -13.34
N PHE A 168 -0.94 -7.90 -13.14
CA PHE A 168 -2.09 -8.43 -13.88
C PHE A 168 -3.37 -7.80 -13.37
N ARG A 169 -4.18 -7.27 -14.26
CA ARG A 169 -5.48 -6.68 -13.92
C ARG A 169 -6.55 -7.04 -14.92
N SER A 170 -7.80 -7.00 -14.47
CA SER A 170 -8.93 -7.16 -15.38
C SER A 170 -9.05 -5.93 -16.28
N ILE A 171 -9.36 -6.16 -17.55
CA ILE A 171 -9.64 -5.07 -18.52
C ILE A 171 -10.84 -4.20 -18.09
N ARG A 172 -11.73 -4.75 -17.26
CA ARG A 172 -12.91 -4.03 -16.75
C ARG A 172 -12.62 -3.17 -15.52
N ASN A 173 -11.42 -3.27 -14.94
CA ASN A 173 -11.06 -2.53 -13.73
C ASN A 173 -9.81 -1.72 -14.00
N TYR A 174 -9.99 -0.57 -14.60
CA TYR A 174 -8.90 0.37 -14.89
C TYR A 174 -8.70 1.28 -13.69
N SER A 175 -7.65 1.02 -12.90
CA SER A 175 -7.22 1.92 -11.84
C SER A 175 -5.73 2.18 -12.00
N PRO A 176 -5.29 3.42 -12.29
CA PRO A 176 -3.88 3.75 -12.48
C PRO A 176 -3.09 3.85 -11.17
N ILE A 177 -3.70 3.60 -10.00
CA ILE A 177 -3.08 3.82 -8.70
C ILE A 177 -1.68 3.19 -8.58
N PHE A 178 -1.50 1.96 -9.05
CA PHE A 178 -0.21 1.28 -8.91
C PHE A 178 0.84 1.81 -9.88
N SER A 179 0.46 2.24 -11.08
CA SER A 179 1.36 2.93 -11.99
C SER A 179 1.72 4.33 -11.47
N THR A 180 0.78 5.02 -10.83
CA THR A 180 1.05 6.30 -10.17
C THR A 180 2.06 6.13 -9.05
N ILE A 181 1.88 5.14 -8.16
CA ILE A 181 2.84 4.84 -7.08
C ILE A 181 4.21 4.47 -7.67
N ALA A 182 4.25 3.62 -8.71
CA ALA A 182 5.50 3.21 -9.34
C ALA A 182 6.26 4.37 -10.02
N ASN A 183 5.56 5.42 -10.44
CA ASN A 183 6.19 6.61 -11.02
C ASN A 183 6.73 7.59 -9.96
N ILE A 184 6.38 7.42 -8.70
CA ILE A 184 6.88 8.26 -7.60
C ILE A 184 8.25 7.75 -7.11
N VAL A 185 8.51 6.46 -7.21
CA VAL A 185 9.72 5.79 -6.71
C VAL A 185 10.65 5.40 -7.85
#